data_2902c705352a0ebcfd523abf365d911a
#
_entry.id   2902c705352a0ebcfd523abf365d911a
#
_cell.length_a   1.000
_cell.length_b   1.000
_cell.length_c   1.000
_cell.angle_alpha   90.00
_cell.angle_beta   90.00
_cell.angle_gamma   90.00
#
_symmetry.space_group_name_H-M   'P 1'
#
loop_
_entity.id
_entity.type
_entity.pdbx_description
1 polymer ?
#
loop_
_entity_poly.entity_id
_entity_poly.type
_entity_poly.pdbx_seq_one_letter_code
_entity_poly.pdbx_strand_id
1 'polypeptide(L)'
;MLATSRRVLVSILAVGAVLAPAMPAQASSPAPTPIGRGDLRPLRPKLPPGPSTLASYTLLAPVSVSPSQLVARAVLKPGTNCPALATTKKVGTQTISRNYPMLERTVGPKARTAFATVKVCSAAIPAGITSASVGGRTVPAAIPANVNRIGIMADTGCRVEPGRIQDCAKAWPLAQISARLAAQKPQVILDPGDYYYRESACPTTDWAKCGANPPVTPVAGMPFKDSSNGWMTDAIKPMSTMFPVAPIAFLRGNHEACDRAGNGFFLFLDPRPTTASTCEPVAVGAHPVPASPAVTDTWAFAFSVAPGRRLKVAMVDSAYGTDDKVTNWVPTQNKAYKQAAAVTTKQAGWESWLMTHRPIFGRQAGNGFAPNFTPWVSNDQAAASRNLLGNYQMILSSHIHLMQAVQIKGQPPNLVVGNGGTMLDANTTYPIPNFGPLAKNTGQPIDPQYPPYPKASSIWTKVAFGFGIATAAASKNSWNFSMQGPGGNVFGTCALVNPTGTAPNLGCK
;
A
#
# COMPACT_ATOMS: atom_id res chain seq x y z
N MET A 1 43.68 -42.05 41.68
CA MET A 1 43.16 -43.35 42.17
C MET A 1 41.72 -43.50 41.70
N LEU A 2 41.47 -44.67 41.12
CA LEU A 2 40.16 -45.24 40.70
C LEU A 2 39.43 -44.61 39.54
N ALA A 3 39.73 -45.22 38.38
CA ALA A 3 38.90 -45.21 37.17
C ALA A 3 37.72 -46.19 37.30
N THR A 4 36.53 -45.79 36.88
CA THR A 4 35.40 -46.72 36.66
C THR A 4 34.91 -46.57 35.24
N SER A 5 35.23 -47.57 34.41
CA SER A 5 34.73 -47.79 33.09
C SER A 5 33.25 -48.21 33.14
N ARG A 6 32.37 -47.62 32.37
CA ARG A 6 31.03 -48.17 32.07
C ARG A 6 30.97 -48.58 30.60
N ARG A 7 30.69 -49.84 30.42
CA ARG A 7 30.46 -50.55 29.16
C ARG A 7 29.17 -50.08 28.51
N VAL A 8 29.26 -49.78 27.21
CA VAL A 8 28.08 -49.53 26.33
C VAL A 8 27.58 -50.87 25.84
N LEU A 9 26.31 -51.20 26.11
CA LEU A 9 25.61 -52.32 25.52
C LEU A 9 25.01 -51.83 24.20
N VAL A 10 25.38 -52.46 23.09
CA VAL A 10 24.77 -52.27 21.77
C VAL A 10 23.64 -53.32 21.66
N SER A 11 22.41 -52.82 21.62
CA SER A 11 21.24 -53.66 21.30
C SER A 11 20.95 -53.57 19.81
N ILE A 12 21.10 -54.70 19.12
CA ILE A 12 20.72 -54.86 17.71
C ILE A 12 19.22 -55.15 17.68
N LEU A 13 18.45 -54.22 17.09
CA LEU A 13 17.02 -54.44 16.79
C LEU A 13 16.88 -54.94 15.35
N ALA A 14 16.34 -56.14 15.19
CA ALA A 14 15.99 -56.74 13.89
C ALA A 14 14.84 -55.98 13.28
N VAL A 15 15.00 -55.54 12.02
CA VAL A 15 13.96 -54.91 11.21
C VAL A 15 13.14 -56.03 10.56
N GLY A 16 11.91 -56.23 11.01
CA GLY A 16 10.91 -57.05 10.37
C GLY A 16 10.28 -56.31 9.14
N ALA A 17 10.46 -56.86 7.97
CA ALA A 17 9.81 -56.34 6.77
C ALA A 17 8.31 -56.64 6.81
N VAL A 18 7.49 -55.61 6.94
CA VAL A 18 6.03 -55.70 6.74
C VAL A 18 5.72 -55.41 5.26
N LEU A 19 5.24 -56.42 4.56
CA LEU A 19 4.70 -56.31 3.19
C LEU A 19 3.42 -55.44 3.22
N ALA A 20 3.46 -54.23 2.63
CA ALA A 20 2.29 -53.40 2.40
C ALA A 20 1.49 -53.91 1.18
N PRO A 21 0.15 -53.93 1.23
CA PRO A 21 -0.68 -54.27 0.09
C PRO A 21 -0.59 -53.21 -1.02
N ALA A 22 -0.53 -53.68 -2.27
CA ALA A 22 -0.52 -52.84 -3.47
C ALA A 22 -1.81 -52.04 -3.58
N MET A 23 -1.70 -50.70 -3.60
CA MET A 23 -2.81 -49.81 -3.95
C MET A 23 -3.09 -49.85 -5.46
N PRO A 24 -4.36 -49.80 -5.88
CA PRO A 24 -4.69 -49.71 -7.29
C PRO A 24 -4.18 -48.38 -7.90
N ALA A 25 -3.65 -48.50 -9.13
CA ALA A 25 -3.16 -47.36 -9.90
C ALA A 25 -4.28 -46.33 -10.10
N GLN A 26 -4.11 -45.13 -9.53
CA GLN A 26 -4.94 -43.97 -9.86
C GLN A 26 -4.63 -43.54 -11.30
N ALA A 27 -5.66 -43.45 -12.11
CA ALA A 27 -5.59 -42.90 -13.45
C ALA A 27 -5.01 -41.46 -13.39
N SER A 28 -3.90 -41.28 -14.08
CA SER A 28 -3.25 -39.95 -14.22
C SER A 28 -4.21 -39.03 -14.96
N SER A 29 -4.67 -37.98 -14.28
CA SER A 29 -5.30 -36.86 -14.94
C SER A 29 -4.32 -36.26 -15.96
N PRO A 30 -4.77 -35.87 -17.16
CA PRO A 30 -3.89 -35.25 -18.13
C PRO A 30 -3.29 -33.96 -17.55
N ALA A 31 -1.99 -33.81 -17.71
CA ALA A 31 -1.28 -32.61 -17.32
C ALA A 31 -1.93 -31.39 -18.02
N PRO A 32 -2.14 -30.27 -17.30
CA PRO A 32 -2.66 -29.06 -17.93
C PRO A 32 -1.69 -28.64 -19.04
N THR A 33 -2.20 -28.50 -20.24
CA THR A 33 -1.48 -27.99 -21.42
C THR A 33 -0.78 -26.69 -21.02
N PRO A 34 0.52 -26.50 -21.31
CA PRO A 34 1.17 -25.24 -21.04
C PRO A 34 0.44 -24.16 -21.84
N ILE A 35 -0.19 -23.24 -21.13
CA ILE A 35 -0.73 -22.02 -21.75
C ILE A 35 0.48 -21.36 -22.39
N GLY A 36 0.50 -21.33 -23.73
CA GLY A 36 1.55 -20.73 -24.51
C GLY A 36 1.94 -19.39 -23.92
N ARG A 37 3.22 -19.06 -23.96
CA ARG A 37 3.74 -17.72 -23.64
C ARG A 37 3.08 -16.73 -24.61
N GLY A 38 1.81 -16.40 -24.31
CA GLY A 38 1.13 -15.31 -24.98
C GLY A 38 1.93 -14.05 -24.73
N ASP A 39 2.32 -13.44 -25.81
CA ASP A 39 3.03 -12.17 -25.91
C ASP A 39 2.46 -11.17 -24.88
N LEU A 40 3.13 -11.02 -23.74
CA LEU A 40 2.76 -10.08 -22.67
C LEU A 40 3.17 -8.66 -23.10
N ARG A 41 2.81 -8.26 -24.32
CA ARG A 41 2.83 -6.84 -24.66
C ARG A 41 1.82 -6.15 -23.76
N PRO A 42 2.21 -5.08 -23.04
CA PRO A 42 1.27 -4.32 -22.24
C PRO A 42 0.11 -3.92 -23.15
N LEU A 43 -1.12 -4.26 -22.74
CA LEU A 43 -2.34 -3.77 -23.36
C LEU A 43 -2.32 -2.24 -23.24
N ARG A 44 -1.71 -1.59 -24.21
CA ARG A 44 -1.77 -0.12 -24.33
C ARG A 44 -3.16 0.21 -24.83
N PRO A 45 -3.96 0.96 -24.05
CA PRO A 45 -5.13 1.59 -24.63
C PRO A 45 -4.65 2.45 -25.80
N LYS A 46 -5.09 2.15 -27.02
CA LYS A 46 -4.80 2.94 -28.22
C LYS A 46 -5.61 4.23 -28.19
N LEU A 47 -5.20 5.19 -27.40
CA LEU A 47 -5.51 6.59 -27.62
C LEU A 47 -4.18 7.28 -27.89
N PRO A 48 -4.02 8.01 -29.02
CA PRO A 48 -2.82 8.78 -29.23
C PRO A 48 -2.70 9.77 -28.08
N PRO A 49 -1.64 9.70 -27.25
CA PRO A 49 -1.43 10.70 -26.24
C PRO A 49 -1.27 12.04 -26.93
N GLY A 50 -1.92 13.07 -26.45
CA GLY A 50 -1.52 14.42 -26.78
C GLY A 50 0.01 14.51 -26.61
N PRO A 51 0.78 15.09 -27.53
CA PRO A 51 2.25 14.97 -27.60
C PRO A 51 2.97 15.45 -26.34
N SER A 52 2.27 16.13 -25.43
CA SER A 52 2.81 16.69 -24.18
C SER A 52 2.41 15.95 -22.90
N THR A 53 1.40 15.06 -22.94
CA THR A 53 0.90 14.37 -21.73
C THR A 53 1.66 13.08 -21.47
N LEU A 54 2.33 13.00 -20.32
CA LEU A 54 3.09 11.83 -19.86
C LEU A 54 2.20 10.82 -19.15
N ALA A 55 1.31 11.29 -18.26
CA ALA A 55 0.33 10.46 -17.55
C ALA A 55 -0.94 11.25 -17.24
N SER A 56 -2.07 10.54 -17.10
CA SER A 56 -3.34 11.08 -16.60
C SER A 56 -4.04 10.01 -15.77
N TYR A 57 -4.57 10.39 -14.63
CA TYR A 57 -5.23 9.46 -13.68
C TYR A 57 -6.23 10.20 -12.80
N THR A 58 -7.04 9.43 -12.09
CA THR A 58 -8.01 9.96 -11.11
C THR A 58 -7.64 9.49 -9.71
N LEU A 59 -7.62 10.43 -8.79
CA LEU A 59 -7.40 10.23 -7.37
C LEU A 59 -8.74 10.21 -6.62
N LEU A 60 -8.88 9.33 -5.64
CA LEU A 60 -9.89 9.48 -4.59
C LEU A 60 -9.50 10.66 -3.70
N ALA A 61 -10.49 11.42 -3.26
CA ALA A 61 -10.30 12.66 -2.50
C ALA A 61 -11.35 12.82 -1.41
N PRO A 62 -11.07 13.58 -0.34
CA PRO A 62 -12.09 13.95 0.63
C PRO A 62 -13.15 14.86 0.00
N VAL A 63 -14.37 14.80 0.50
CA VAL A 63 -15.49 15.64 0.01
C VAL A 63 -15.19 17.14 0.09
N SER A 64 -14.35 17.56 1.03
CA SER A 64 -13.89 18.95 1.16
C SER A 64 -13.03 19.44 -0.02
N VAL A 65 -12.42 18.53 -0.76
CA VAL A 65 -11.63 18.83 -1.97
C VAL A 65 -12.48 18.69 -3.23
N SER A 66 -13.33 17.68 -3.28
CA SER A 66 -14.24 17.43 -4.41
C SER A 66 -15.53 16.79 -3.94
N PRO A 67 -16.69 17.37 -4.23
CA PRO A 67 -18.00 16.77 -3.88
C PRO A 67 -18.22 15.38 -4.49
N SER A 68 -17.60 15.08 -5.64
CA SER A 68 -17.61 13.73 -6.24
C SER A 68 -16.62 12.77 -5.61
N GLN A 69 -15.78 13.24 -4.70
CA GLN A 69 -14.62 12.54 -4.13
C GLN A 69 -13.56 12.15 -5.18
N LEU A 70 -13.51 12.83 -6.33
CA LEU A 70 -12.58 12.54 -7.41
C LEU A 70 -11.83 13.79 -7.87
N VAL A 71 -10.53 13.62 -8.11
CA VAL A 71 -9.62 14.64 -8.64
C VAL A 71 -8.87 14.07 -9.84
N ALA A 72 -8.98 14.70 -10.99
CA ALA A 72 -8.18 14.38 -12.17
C ALA A 72 -6.78 14.97 -12.04
N ARG A 73 -5.77 14.18 -12.42
CA ARG A 73 -4.36 14.57 -12.43
C ARG A 73 -3.77 14.40 -13.83
N ALA A 74 -2.96 15.35 -14.23
CA ALA A 74 -2.15 15.28 -15.45
C ALA A 74 -0.67 15.51 -15.11
N VAL A 75 0.21 14.68 -15.65
CA VAL A 75 1.65 14.88 -15.66
C VAL A 75 2.07 15.18 -17.09
N LEU A 76 2.74 16.29 -17.31
CA LEU A 76 3.06 16.85 -18.62
C LEU A 76 4.56 17.07 -18.77
N LYS A 77 5.02 17.20 -20.01
CA LYS A 77 6.34 17.74 -20.31
C LYS A 77 6.46 19.18 -19.80
N PRO A 78 7.64 19.66 -19.40
CA PRO A 78 7.84 21.04 -19.00
C PRO A 78 7.51 22.01 -20.14
N GLY A 79 7.18 23.25 -19.80
CA GLY A 79 6.86 24.29 -20.80
C GLY A 79 5.48 24.17 -21.45
N THR A 80 4.69 23.14 -21.13
CA THR A 80 3.31 22.98 -21.66
C THR A 80 2.28 23.62 -20.74
N ASN A 81 1.18 24.12 -21.32
CA ASN A 81 0.04 24.61 -20.53
C ASN A 81 -0.75 23.44 -19.93
N CYS A 82 -1.38 23.67 -18.76
CA CYS A 82 -2.33 22.71 -18.22
C CYS A 82 -3.46 22.47 -19.22
N PRO A 83 -3.79 21.20 -19.54
CA PRO A 83 -4.92 20.89 -20.41
C PRO A 83 -6.23 21.20 -19.71
N ALA A 84 -7.32 21.22 -20.45
CA ALA A 84 -8.65 21.16 -19.86
C ALA A 84 -8.99 19.71 -19.46
N LEU A 85 -9.72 19.56 -18.36
CA LEU A 85 -10.48 18.36 -18.05
C LEU A 85 -11.76 18.36 -18.88
N ALA A 86 -11.77 17.58 -19.96
CA ALA A 86 -12.98 17.43 -20.81
C ALA A 86 -13.90 16.38 -20.18
N THR A 87 -15.16 16.73 -20.02
CA THR A 87 -16.17 15.87 -19.37
C THR A 87 -17.44 15.77 -20.19
N THR A 88 -18.15 14.65 -20.04
CA THR A 88 -19.54 14.54 -20.49
C THR A 88 -20.45 14.12 -19.34
N LYS A 89 -21.69 14.62 -19.39
CA LYS A 89 -22.77 14.25 -18.47
C LYS A 89 -24.01 13.92 -19.28
N LYS A 90 -24.69 12.83 -18.91
CA LYS A 90 -26.02 12.52 -19.48
C LYS A 90 -27.11 13.11 -18.60
N VAL A 91 -28.06 13.84 -19.22
CA VAL A 91 -29.26 14.37 -18.56
C VAL A 91 -30.44 13.95 -19.43
N GLY A 92 -31.16 12.92 -19.02
CA GLY A 92 -32.11 12.24 -19.88
C GLY A 92 -31.44 11.67 -21.14
N THR A 93 -31.91 12.02 -22.29
CA THR A 93 -31.33 11.63 -23.61
C THR A 93 -30.20 12.55 -24.06
N GLN A 94 -30.05 13.72 -23.46
CA GLN A 94 -29.02 14.69 -23.85
C GLN A 94 -27.65 14.37 -23.29
N THR A 95 -26.62 14.59 -24.10
CA THR A 95 -25.22 14.54 -23.69
C THR A 95 -24.67 15.97 -23.64
N ILE A 96 -24.28 16.40 -22.45
CA ILE A 96 -23.71 17.74 -22.21
C ILE A 96 -22.19 17.56 -22.03
N SER A 97 -21.42 18.23 -22.90
CA SER A 97 -19.96 18.28 -22.82
C SER A 97 -19.50 19.60 -22.22
N ARG A 98 -18.50 19.53 -21.31
CA ARG A 98 -17.89 20.72 -20.69
C ARG A 98 -16.39 20.52 -20.52
N ASN A 99 -15.66 21.63 -20.58
CA ASN A 99 -14.24 21.70 -20.30
C ASN A 99 -14.03 22.51 -19.01
N TYR A 100 -13.27 21.94 -18.07
CA TYR A 100 -12.90 22.61 -16.83
C TYR A 100 -11.39 22.90 -16.85
N PRO A 101 -10.95 24.10 -16.44
CA PRO A 101 -9.53 24.40 -16.36
C PRO A 101 -8.86 23.53 -15.31
N MET A 102 -7.70 22.99 -15.63
CA MET A 102 -6.82 22.34 -14.65
C MET A 102 -5.81 23.37 -14.13
N LEU A 103 -5.55 23.35 -12.84
CA LEU A 103 -4.61 24.23 -12.17
C LEU A 103 -3.27 23.53 -11.99
N GLU A 104 -2.19 24.27 -12.21
CA GLU A 104 -0.83 23.79 -11.95
C GLU A 104 -0.63 23.54 -10.45
N ARG A 105 0.01 22.42 -10.16
CA ARG A 105 0.49 22.08 -8.82
C ARG A 105 1.97 22.43 -8.72
N THR A 106 2.38 22.96 -7.61
CA THR A 106 3.76 23.38 -7.39
C THR A 106 4.31 22.76 -6.11
N VAL A 107 5.60 22.49 -6.11
CA VAL A 107 6.37 22.17 -4.92
C VAL A 107 6.93 23.45 -4.29
N GLY A 108 7.42 23.37 -3.06
CA GLY A 108 8.09 24.49 -2.39
C GLY A 108 9.30 25.00 -3.20
N PRO A 109 9.72 26.26 -2.97
CA PRO A 109 10.77 26.92 -3.76
C PRO A 109 12.06 26.11 -3.83
N LYS A 110 12.48 25.48 -2.74
CA LYS A 110 13.71 24.68 -2.67
C LYS A 110 13.67 23.42 -3.54
N ALA A 111 12.47 22.86 -3.76
CA ALA A 111 12.28 21.64 -4.54
C ALA A 111 12.09 21.91 -6.04
N ARG A 112 11.86 23.14 -6.48
CA ARG A 112 11.49 23.47 -7.87
C ARG A 112 12.44 22.91 -8.91
N THR A 113 13.74 23.02 -8.69
CA THR A 113 14.76 22.52 -9.63
C THR A 113 14.66 20.99 -9.79
N ALA A 114 14.42 20.26 -8.71
CA ALA A 114 14.29 18.81 -8.72
C ALA A 114 13.06 18.34 -9.51
N PHE A 115 12.03 19.18 -9.62
CA PHE A 115 10.79 18.85 -10.31
C PHE A 115 10.60 19.62 -11.63
N ALA A 116 11.62 20.31 -12.13
CA ALA A 116 11.56 21.14 -13.34
C ALA A 116 11.32 20.35 -14.64
N THR A 117 11.53 19.02 -14.66
CA THR A 117 11.38 18.18 -15.86
C THR A 117 9.94 17.73 -16.12
N VAL A 118 9.01 18.12 -15.25
CA VAL A 118 7.57 17.86 -15.43
C VAL A 118 6.74 19.07 -15.01
N LYS A 119 5.53 19.16 -15.54
CA LYS A 119 4.45 20.00 -15.02
C LYS A 119 3.31 19.09 -14.55
N VAL A 120 2.74 19.38 -13.39
CA VAL A 120 1.61 18.60 -12.85
C VAL A 120 0.40 19.50 -12.72
N CYS A 121 -0.74 19.06 -13.23
CA CYS A 121 -1.99 19.81 -13.20
C CYS A 121 -3.10 18.99 -12.56
N SER A 122 -4.07 19.66 -11.95
CA SER A 122 -5.13 19.04 -11.18
C SER A 122 -6.46 19.76 -11.34
N ALA A 123 -7.56 19.02 -11.38
CA ALA A 123 -8.91 19.56 -11.32
C ALA A 123 -9.87 18.60 -10.59
N ALA A 124 -10.77 19.13 -9.76
CA ALA A 124 -11.87 18.34 -9.23
C ALA A 124 -12.79 17.87 -10.36
N ILE A 125 -13.19 16.60 -10.33
CA ILE A 125 -14.19 16.07 -11.28
C ILE A 125 -15.57 16.40 -10.72
N PRO A 126 -16.46 17.08 -11.47
CA PRO A 126 -17.80 17.37 -10.96
C PRO A 126 -18.65 16.10 -10.77
N ALA A 127 -19.64 16.18 -9.89
CA ALA A 127 -20.55 15.07 -9.64
C ALA A 127 -21.46 14.79 -10.87
N GLY A 128 -21.77 13.51 -11.08
CA GLY A 128 -22.67 13.06 -12.13
C GLY A 128 -22.07 13.06 -13.55
N ILE A 129 -20.73 13.13 -13.65
CA ILE A 129 -20.01 12.98 -14.92
C ILE A 129 -20.02 11.51 -15.33
N THR A 130 -20.26 11.24 -16.61
CA THR A 130 -20.29 9.89 -17.19
C THR A 130 -19.00 9.52 -17.92
N SER A 131 -18.28 10.50 -18.45
CA SER A 131 -16.93 10.28 -18.99
C SER A 131 -16.03 11.50 -18.74
N ALA A 132 -14.74 11.25 -18.61
CA ALA A 132 -13.73 12.30 -18.43
C ALA A 132 -12.46 11.96 -19.22
N SER A 133 -11.80 13.00 -19.73
CA SER A 133 -10.49 12.85 -20.36
C SER A 133 -9.61 14.06 -20.08
N VAL A 134 -8.30 13.82 -20.05
CA VAL A 134 -7.28 14.83 -19.82
C VAL A 134 -6.15 14.64 -20.83
N GLY A 135 -5.85 15.65 -21.61
CA GLY A 135 -4.81 15.60 -22.65
C GLY A 135 -5.02 14.46 -23.66
N GLY A 136 -6.27 14.18 -24.02
CA GLY A 136 -6.64 13.09 -24.95
C GLY A 136 -6.66 11.68 -24.32
N ARG A 137 -6.41 11.54 -23.00
CA ARG A 137 -6.43 10.26 -22.28
C ARG A 137 -7.71 10.15 -21.45
N THR A 138 -8.41 9.05 -21.58
CA THR A 138 -9.56 8.73 -20.71
C THR A 138 -9.07 8.51 -19.27
N VAL A 139 -9.82 9.05 -18.30
CA VAL A 139 -9.60 8.85 -16.87
C VAL A 139 -10.93 8.43 -16.22
N PRO A 140 -10.89 7.70 -15.09
CA PRO A 140 -12.10 7.36 -14.32
C PRO A 140 -12.90 8.62 -13.97
N ALA A 141 -14.15 8.69 -14.38
CA ALA A 141 -15.01 9.88 -14.28
C ALA A 141 -15.92 9.87 -13.05
N ALA A 142 -16.20 8.68 -12.51
CA ALA A 142 -17.11 8.47 -11.39
C ALA A 142 -16.68 7.26 -10.58
N ILE A 143 -17.03 7.26 -9.29
CA ILE A 143 -17.06 6.04 -8.49
C ILE A 143 -18.31 5.26 -8.93
N PRO A 144 -18.22 3.97 -9.29
CA PRO A 144 -19.39 3.18 -9.67
C PRO A 144 -20.47 3.19 -8.59
N ALA A 145 -21.75 3.07 -8.99
CA ALA A 145 -22.87 3.07 -8.06
C ALA A 145 -22.78 1.96 -7.00
N ASN A 146 -22.11 0.85 -7.33
CA ASN A 146 -21.79 -0.23 -6.40
C ASN A 146 -20.34 -0.64 -6.61
N VAL A 147 -19.52 -0.47 -5.58
CA VAL A 147 -18.13 -0.87 -5.54
C VAL A 147 -18.03 -2.20 -4.79
N ASN A 148 -18.06 -3.27 -5.53
CA ASN A 148 -17.96 -4.63 -4.97
C ASN A 148 -16.61 -5.30 -5.23
N ARG A 149 -15.68 -4.60 -5.93
CA ARG A 149 -14.33 -5.09 -6.22
C ARG A 149 -13.31 -3.98 -6.02
N ILE A 150 -12.40 -4.20 -5.08
CA ILE A 150 -11.36 -3.25 -4.68
C ILE A 150 -10.00 -3.87 -4.95
N GLY A 151 -9.11 -3.15 -5.65
CA GLY A 151 -7.71 -3.50 -5.79
C GLY A 151 -6.88 -2.95 -4.64
N ILE A 152 -5.86 -3.68 -4.20
CA ILE A 152 -5.01 -3.28 -3.07
C ILE A 152 -3.55 -3.60 -3.42
N MET A 153 -2.65 -2.62 -3.32
CA MET A 153 -1.20 -2.81 -3.46
C MET A 153 -0.46 -1.71 -2.69
N ALA A 154 0.76 -1.96 -2.25
CA ALA A 154 1.62 -0.97 -1.61
C ALA A 154 3.08 -1.41 -1.60
N ASP A 155 3.99 -0.55 -1.10
CA ASP A 155 5.43 -0.78 -1.03
C ASP A 155 5.98 -1.12 -2.41
N THR A 156 5.79 -0.19 -3.34
CA THR A 156 5.91 -0.47 -4.77
C THR A 156 7.25 -0.06 -5.37
N GLY A 157 7.95 0.92 -4.80
CA GLY A 157 9.19 1.48 -5.35
C GLY A 157 10.36 0.48 -5.38
N CYS A 158 11.29 0.69 -6.30
CA CYS A 158 12.46 -0.16 -6.38
C CYS A 158 13.58 0.29 -5.43
N ARG A 159 14.05 -0.60 -4.58
CA ARG A 159 15.02 -0.28 -3.53
C ARG A 159 16.43 -0.07 -4.07
N VAL A 160 16.96 1.12 -3.83
CA VAL A 160 18.35 1.50 -4.09
C VAL A 160 18.88 2.25 -2.86
N GLU A 161 19.51 1.54 -1.96
CA GLU A 161 20.10 2.09 -0.73
C GLU A 161 21.47 1.47 -0.46
N PRO A 162 22.31 2.04 0.38
CA PRO A 162 23.64 1.50 0.66
C PRO A 162 23.55 0.05 1.13
N GLY A 163 24.27 -0.85 0.46
CA GLY A 163 24.31 -2.28 0.80
C GLY A 163 23.05 -3.10 0.41
N ARG A 164 21.99 -2.47 -0.13
CA ARG A 164 20.74 -3.15 -0.50
C ARG A 164 20.23 -2.64 -1.85
N ILE A 165 20.74 -3.21 -2.95
CA ILE A 165 20.38 -2.86 -4.33
C ILE A 165 19.47 -3.95 -4.90
N GLN A 166 18.21 -3.60 -5.14
CA GLN A 166 17.29 -4.45 -5.88
C GLN A 166 17.59 -4.40 -7.37
N ASP A 167 17.40 -5.48 -8.10
CA ASP A 167 17.49 -5.48 -9.56
C ASP A 167 16.23 -4.82 -10.17
N CYS A 168 16.27 -3.48 -10.22
CA CYS A 168 15.22 -2.64 -10.76
C CYS A 168 15.04 -2.78 -12.28
N ALA A 169 16.08 -3.29 -12.95
CA ALA A 169 16.06 -3.47 -14.40
C ALA A 169 15.32 -4.74 -14.83
N LYS A 170 15.48 -5.85 -14.08
CA LYS A 170 15.02 -7.17 -14.51
C LYS A 170 14.05 -7.85 -13.54
N ALA A 171 14.22 -7.66 -12.23
CA ALA A 171 13.51 -8.41 -11.21
C ALA A 171 12.45 -7.60 -10.44
N TRP A 172 12.31 -6.30 -10.72
CA TRP A 172 11.31 -5.46 -10.09
C TRP A 172 9.93 -5.63 -10.76
N PRO A 173 8.91 -6.15 -10.03
CA PRO A 173 7.69 -6.64 -10.66
C PRO A 173 6.57 -5.59 -10.81
N LEU A 174 6.76 -4.32 -10.39
CA LEU A 174 5.66 -3.34 -10.28
C LEU A 174 4.86 -3.18 -11.58
N ALA A 175 5.52 -3.08 -12.73
CA ALA A 175 4.82 -2.92 -14.00
C ALA A 175 3.92 -4.13 -14.33
N GLN A 176 4.37 -5.35 -14.00
CA GLN A 176 3.56 -6.56 -14.15
C GLN A 176 2.41 -6.60 -13.15
N ILE A 177 2.67 -6.27 -11.88
CA ILE A 177 1.64 -6.20 -10.83
C ILE A 177 0.56 -5.19 -11.23
N SER A 178 0.95 -3.97 -11.66
CA SER A 178 0.02 -2.94 -12.13
C SER A 178 -0.85 -3.42 -13.30
N ALA A 179 -0.25 -4.10 -14.27
CA ALA A 179 -0.99 -4.64 -15.40
C ALA A 179 -1.95 -5.78 -14.99
N ARG A 180 -1.52 -6.65 -14.07
CA ARG A 180 -2.36 -7.73 -13.55
C ARG A 180 -3.50 -7.22 -12.68
N LEU A 181 -3.21 -6.24 -11.81
CA LEU A 181 -4.23 -5.56 -11.02
C LEU A 181 -5.27 -4.89 -11.93
N ALA A 182 -4.83 -4.17 -12.96
CA ALA A 182 -5.71 -3.55 -13.95
C ALA A 182 -6.60 -4.59 -14.67
N ALA A 183 -6.05 -5.75 -15.03
CA ALA A 183 -6.80 -6.85 -15.67
C ALA A 183 -7.91 -7.44 -14.76
N GLN A 184 -7.81 -7.29 -13.44
CA GLN A 184 -8.86 -7.67 -12.49
C GLN A 184 -10.06 -6.69 -12.51
N LYS A 185 -9.95 -5.57 -13.23
CA LYS A 185 -11.00 -4.54 -13.35
C LYS A 185 -11.53 -4.07 -11.97
N PRO A 186 -10.66 -3.66 -11.04
CA PRO A 186 -11.12 -3.08 -9.78
C PRO A 186 -11.93 -1.82 -10.07
N GLN A 187 -12.84 -1.49 -9.19
CA GLN A 187 -13.69 -0.30 -9.28
C GLN A 187 -13.10 0.89 -8.51
N VAL A 188 -12.28 0.59 -7.51
CA VAL A 188 -11.37 1.51 -6.82
C VAL A 188 -10.08 0.76 -6.48
N ILE A 189 -8.99 1.49 -6.27
CA ILE A 189 -7.70 0.94 -5.83
C ILE A 189 -7.30 1.66 -4.56
N LEU A 190 -6.83 0.89 -3.57
CA LEU A 190 -6.26 1.38 -2.31
C LEU A 190 -4.77 1.09 -2.29
N ASP A 191 -3.99 2.12 -2.03
CA ASP A 191 -2.54 2.00 -1.95
C ASP A 191 -2.04 2.66 -0.64
N PRO A 192 -1.75 1.85 0.38
CA PRO A 192 -1.37 2.34 1.71
C PRO A 192 0.07 2.83 1.85
N GLY A 193 0.78 3.13 0.76
CA GLY A 193 2.02 3.92 0.85
C GLY A 193 3.30 3.23 0.41
N ASP A 194 4.37 4.01 0.47
CA ASP A 194 5.74 3.68 0.08
C ASP A 194 5.92 3.41 -1.42
N TYR A 195 6.17 4.50 -2.16
CA TYR A 195 6.30 4.50 -3.62
C TYR A 195 7.74 4.71 -4.07
N TYR A 196 8.61 5.22 -3.20
CA TYR A 196 9.90 5.75 -3.58
C TYR A 196 11.03 5.22 -2.68
N TYR A 197 11.86 4.32 -3.20
CA TYR A 197 12.91 3.64 -2.44
C TYR A 197 14.33 3.93 -2.95
N ARG A 198 14.54 4.98 -3.76
CA ARG A 198 15.88 5.37 -4.25
C ARG A 198 16.55 6.31 -3.26
N GLU A 199 17.12 5.76 -2.22
CA GLU A 199 17.68 6.52 -1.10
C GLU A 199 19.17 6.82 -1.23
N SER A 200 19.86 6.16 -2.16
CA SER A 200 21.27 6.41 -2.42
C SER A 200 21.59 6.55 -3.90
N ALA A 201 22.83 6.97 -4.21
CA ALA A 201 23.36 6.83 -5.55
C ALA A 201 23.42 5.35 -5.94
N CYS A 202 23.13 5.05 -7.21
CA CYS A 202 23.39 3.74 -7.73
C CYS A 202 24.92 3.50 -7.70
N PRO A 203 25.41 2.45 -7.01
CA PRO A 203 26.82 2.13 -7.04
C PRO A 203 27.26 1.81 -8.48
N THR A 204 28.48 2.20 -8.86
CA THR A 204 29.01 1.91 -10.20
C THR A 204 29.09 0.41 -10.48
N THR A 205 29.33 -0.40 -9.47
CA THR A 205 29.32 -1.87 -9.54
C THR A 205 27.95 -2.47 -9.84
N ASP A 206 26.87 -1.77 -9.48
CA ASP A 206 25.49 -2.23 -9.63
C ASP A 206 24.68 -1.40 -10.65
N TRP A 207 25.36 -0.58 -11.45
CA TRP A 207 24.73 0.33 -12.40
C TRP A 207 23.66 -0.32 -13.27
N ALA A 208 23.94 -1.52 -13.78
CA ALA A 208 23.01 -2.29 -14.60
C ALA A 208 21.74 -2.71 -13.84
N LYS A 209 21.80 -2.83 -12.52
CA LYS A 209 20.66 -3.22 -11.68
C LYS A 209 19.72 -2.06 -11.37
N CYS A 210 20.19 -0.82 -11.34
CA CYS A 210 19.36 0.31 -10.90
C CYS A 210 18.25 0.71 -11.87
N GLY A 211 18.22 0.18 -13.10
CA GLY A 211 17.03 0.16 -13.96
C GLY A 211 16.55 1.49 -14.53
N ALA A 212 17.26 2.59 -14.30
CA ALA A 212 16.94 3.89 -14.88
C ALA A 212 17.97 4.27 -15.96
N ASN A 213 17.49 4.71 -17.13
CA ASN A 213 18.34 5.23 -18.18
C ASN A 213 17.80 6.59 -18.68
N PRO A 214 18.47 7.72 -18.42
CA PRO A 214 19.66 7.84 -17.57
C PRO A 214 19.35 7.51 -16.10
N PRO A 215 20.37 7.15 -15.29
CA PRO A 215 20.16 6.88 -13.87
C PRO A 215 19.56 8.09 -13.15
N VAL A 216 18.79 7.81 -12.11
CA VAL A 216 18.28 8.87 -11.24
C VAL A 216 19.45 9.50 -10.51
N THR A 217 19.78 10.74 -10.86
CA THR A 217 20.88 11.48 -10.23
C THR A 217 20.38 12.26 -9.03
N PRO A 218 21.19 12.41 -7.97
CA PRO A 218 20.87 13.29 -6.87
C PRO A 218 20.67 14.74 -7.35
N VAL A 219 19.70 15.42 -6.74
CA VAL A 219 19.55 16.87 -6.92
C VAL A 219 20.06 17.55 -5.66
N ALA A 220 20.93 18.53 -5.79
CA ALA A 220 21.50 19.24 -4.67
C ALA A 220 20.40 19.85 -3.78
N GLY A 221 20.53 19.69 -2.47
CA GLY A 221 19.57 20.19 -1.49
C GLY A 221 18.28 19.39 -1.35
N MET A 222 18.12 18.28 -2.09
CA MET A 222 16.96 17.38 -1.98
C MET A 222 17.33 16.10 -1.24
N PRO A 223 16.51 15.67 -0.27
CA PRO A 223 16.69 14.39 0.39
C PRO A 223 16.42 13.22 -0.58
N PHE A 224 17.10 12.11 -0.38
CA PHE A 224 16.84 10.82 -1.03
C PHE A 224 16.54 10.90 -2.53
N LYS A 225 17.10 11.89 -3.24
CA LYS A 225 16.86 12.14 -4.68
C LYS A 225 15.39 12.35 -5.04
N ASP A 226 14.62 12.92 -4.13
CA ASP A 226 13.22 13.30 -4.37
C ASP A 226 13.15 14.24 -5.57
N SER A 227 12.83 13.70 -6.73
CA SER A 227 12.87 14.40 -8.01
C SER A 227 11.84 13.84 -8.98
N SER A 228 11.44 14.66 -9.95
CA SER A 228 10.51 14.23 -11.00
C SER A 228 10.99 13.00 -11.77
N ASN A 229 12.29 12.89 -12.06
CA ASN A 229 12.84 11.72 -12.76
C ASN A 229 12.71 10.45 -11.93
N GLY A 230 13.00 10.52 -10.62
CA GLY A 230 12.82 9.41 -9.70
C GLY A 230 11.37 8.96 -9.63
N TRP A 231 10.46 9.88 -9.39
CA TRP A 231 9.02 9.59 -9.30
C TRP A 231 8.43 9.06 -10.60
N MET A 232 8.85 9.61 -11.75
CA MET A 232 8.43 9.09 -13.05
C MET A 232 8.93 7.66 -13.28
N THR A 233 10.11 7.32 -12.76
CA THR A 233 10.71 5.99 -12.92
C THR A 233 10.08 4.97 -11.98
N ASP A 234 9.90 5.32 -10.69
CA ASP A 234 9.52 4.36 -9.65
C ASP A 234 8.01 4.26 -9.41
N ALA A 235 7.24 5.27 -9.78
CA ALA A 235 5.80 5.26 -9.53
C ALA A 235 4.98 5.48 -10.83
N ILE A 236 5.11 6.64 -11.46
CA ILE A 236 4.12 7.08 -12.46
C ILE A 236 4.12 6.21 -13.71
N LYS A 237 5.29 5.88 -14.27
CA LYS A 237 5.38 5.04 -15.49
C LYS A 237 4.97 3.59 -15.24
N PRO A 238 5.52 2.89 -14.21
CA PRO A 238 5.16 1.49 -13.99
C PRO A 238 3.72 1.29 -13.54
N MET A 239 3.10 2.27 -12.88
CA MET A 239 1.68 2.22 -12.49
C MET A 239 0.71 2.60 -13.62
N SER A 240 1.21 3.06 -14.77
CA SER A 240 0.38 3.68 -15.82
C SER A 240 -0.73 2.79 -16.40
N THR A 241 -0.61 1.47 -16.31
CA THR A 241 -1.63 0.52 -16.81
C THR A 241 -2.90 0.51 -15.97
N MET A 242 -2.84 0.87 -14.70
CA MET A 242 -4.03 0.92 -13.82
C MET A 242 -4.73 2.28 -13.82
N PHE A 243 -4.06 3.34 -14.27
CA PHE A 243 -4.61 4.70 -14.27
C PHE A 243 -5.93 4.89 -15.03
N PRO A 244 -6.18 4.26 -16.17
CA PRO A 244 -7.46 4.37 -16.86
C PRO A 244 -8.56 3.47 -16.28
N VAL A 245 -8.23 2.57 -15.35
CA VAL A 245 -9.15 1.51 -14.91
C VAL A 245 -10.02 1.96 -13.74
N ALA A 246 -9.44 2.55 -12.71
CA ALA A 246 -10.13 2.91 -11.49
C ALA A 246 -9.51 4.14 -10.81
N PRO A 247 -10.29 4.93 -10.04
CA PRO A 247 -9.73 5.95 -9.17
C PRO A 247 -8.93 5.30 -8.04
N ILE A 248 -7.86 5.98 -7.61
CA ILE A 248 -6.88 5.44 -6.66
C ILE A 248 -6.82 6.32 -5.40
N ALA A 249 -6.88 5.71 -4.24
CA ALA A 249 -6.52 6.35 -2.97
C ALA A 249 -5.07 6.04 -2.66
N PHE A 250 -4.21 7.04 -2.68
CA PHE A 250 -2.83 6.94 -2.25
C PHE A 250 -2.68 7.49 -0.83
N LEU A 251 -2.07 6.73 0.06
CA LEU A 251 -1.67 7.16 1.39
C LEU A 251 -0.16 7.35 1.43
N ARG A 252 0.32 8.31 2.21
CA ARG A 252 1.73 8.54 2.38
C ARG A 252 2.37 7.48 3.28
N GLY A 253 3.47 6.87 2.81
CA GLY A 253 4.31 6.01 3.62
C GLY A 253 5.49 6.77 4.26
N ASN A 254 6.34 6.06 5.00
CA ASN A 254 7.48 6.70 5.65
C ASN A 254 8.61 7.05 4.67
N HIS A 255 8.66 6.40 3.50
CA HIS A 255 9.56 6.80 2.43
C HIS A 255 9.13 8.12 1.77
N GLU A 256 7.91 8.56 1.96
CA GLU A 256 7.38 9.86 1.55
C GLU A 256 7.32 10.88 2.69
N ALA A 257 8.02 10.69 3.78
CA ALA A 257 8.26 11.75 4.76
C ALA A 257 9.01 12.93 4.11
N CYS A 258 8.83 14.14 4.63
CA CYS A 258 9.40 15.34 3.98
C CYS A 258 10.92 15.38 4.02
N ASP A 259 11.55 14.68 4.94
CA ASP A 259 13.00 14.45 4.98
C ASP A 259 13.47 13.32 4.03
N ARG A 260 12.54 12.72 3.27
CA ARG A 260 12.80 11.68 2.27
C ARG A 260 12.21 12.09 0.90
N ALA A 261 11.11 11.51 0.45
CA ALA A 261 10.54 11.77 -0.87
C ALA A 261 9.16 12.47 -0.85
N GLY A 262 8.92 13.31 0.16
CA GLY A 262 7.62 13.93 0.40
C GLY A 262 7.15 14.92 -0.66
N ASN A 263 8.07 15.69 -1.28
CA ASN A 263 7.65 16.68 -2.29
C ASN A 263 6.98 16.00 -3.49
N GLY A 264 7.51 14.88 -3.95
CA GLY A 264 6.90 14.14 -5.04
C GLY A 264 5.56 13.52 -4.65
N PHE A 265 5.40 13.00 -3.44
CA PHE A 265 4.10 12.53 -2.97
C PHE A 265 3.04 13.62 -3.06
N PHE A 266 3.29 14.79 -2.48
CA PHE A 266 2.35 15.90 -2.51
C PHE A 266 2.10 16.43 -3.93
N LEU A 267 3.09 16.40 -4.79
CA LEU A 267 2.94 16.83 -6.17
C LEU A 267 2.08 15.86 -6.99
N PHE A 268 2.39 14.56 -6.92
CA PHE A 268 1.81 13.56 -7.81
C PHE A 268 0.58 12.86 -7.21
N LEU A 269 0.61 12.47 -5.94
CA LEU A 269 -0.32 11.48 -5.39
C LEU A 269 -1.34 12.03 -4.39
N ASP A 270 -1.05 13.12 -3.70
CA ASP A 270 -2.00 13.73 -2.77
C ASP A 270 -3.12 14.45 -3.53
N PRO A 271 -4.41 14.13 -3.30
CA PRO A 271 -5.52 14.80 -3.98
C PRO A 271 -5.76 16.23 -3.52
N ARG A 272 -5.29 16.60 -2.31
CA ARG A 272 -5.51 17.92 -1.73
C ARG A 272 -4.65 18.98 -2.41
N PRO A 273 -5.05 20.25 -2.36
CA PRO A 273 -4.20 21.35 -2.84
C PRO A 273 -2.84 21.37 -2.15
N THR A 274 -1.77 21.61 -2.89
CA THR A 274 -0.45 21.84 -2.33
C THR A 274 -0.26 23.33 -2.06
N THR A 275 0.39 23.65 -0.94
CA THR A 275 0.91 24.98 -0.65
C THR A 275 2.44 24.97 -0.74
N ALA A 276 3.05 26.13 -0.85
CA ALA A 276 4.51 26.26 -0.88
C ALA A 276 5.20 25.70 0.39
N SER A 277 4.47 25.59 1.50
CA SER A 277 4.94 25.07 2.78
C SER A 277 4.55 23.63 3.06
N THR A 278 3.89 22.94 2.12
CA THR A 278 3.35 21.58 2.37
C THR A 278 4.47 20.60 2.74
N CYS A 279 5.62 20.68 2.08
CA CYS A 279 6.78 19.85 2.39
C CYS A 279 8.06 20.63 2.05
N GLU A 280 8.54 21.42 2.98
CA GLU A 280 9.85 22.02 2.83
C GLU A 280 10.92 20.95 2.99
N PRO A 281 11.92 20.89 2.09
CA PRO A 281 13.03 19.97 2.25
C PRO A 281 13.74 20.21 3.58
N VAL A 282 13.87 19.18 4.38
CA VAL A 282 14.64 19.14 5.62
C VAL A 282 15.88 18.28 5.41
N ALA A 283 16.89 18.45 6.22
CA ALA A 283 18.08 17.60 6.15
C ALA A 283 17.68 16.13 6.35
N VAL A 284 18.36 15.24 5.65
CA VAL A 284 18.16 13.79 5.78
C VAL A 284 18.27 13.38 7.24
N GLY A 285 17.26 12.64 7.73
CA GLY A 285 17.19 12.22 9.13
C GLY A 285 16.73 13.29 10.13
N ALA A 286 16.56 14.54 9.70
CA ALA A 286 15.94 15.57 10.51
C ALA A 286 14.42 15.48 10.37
N HIS A 287 13.79 14.64 11.16
CA HIS A 287 12.33 14.55 11.18
C HIS A 287 11.71 15.89 11.55
N PRO A 288 10.67 16.35 10.82
CA PRO A 288 9.94 17.53 11.23
C PRO A 288 9.36 17.31 12.64
N VAL A 289 9.25 18.42 13.39
CA VAL A 289 8.61 18.35 14.71
C VAL A 289 7.13 17.96 14.58
N PRO A 290 6.52 17.29 15.57
CA PRO A 290 5.13 16.81 15.50
C PRO A 290 4.07 17.86 15.16
N ALA A 291 4.33 19.13 15.41
CA ALA A 291 3.45 20.25 15.08
C ALA A 291 3.67 20.82 13.66
N SER A 292 4.58 20.22 12.87
CA SER A 292 4.86 20.69 11.51
C SER A 292 3.65 20.55 10.59
N PRO A 293 3.41 21.52 9.68
CA PRO A 293 2.39 21.40 8.63
C PRO A 293 2.65 20.25 7.64
N ALA A 294 3.83 19.65 7.69
CA ALA A 294 4.17 18.46 6.93
C ALA A 294 3.40 17.20 7.37
N VAL A 295 2.77 17.23 8.54
CA VAL A 295 1.88 16.14 8.99
C VAL A 295 0.50 16.36 8.36
N THR A 296 0.04 15.43 7.57
CA THR A 296 -1.25 15.56 6.88
C THR A 296 -2.40 15.22 7.83
N ASP A 297 -3.52 15.95 7.65
CA ASP A 297 -4.74 15.64 8.38
C ASP A 297 -5.34 14.31 7.89
N THR A 298 -5.98 13.63 8.81
CA THR A 298 -6.82 12.47 8.51
C THR A 298 -8.00 12.87 7.62
N TRP A 299 -8.30 12.04 6.64
CA TRP A 299 -9.47 12.20 5.81
C TRP A 299 -10.13 10.84 5.51
N ALA A 300 -11.33 10.87 4.96
CA ALA A 300 -12.05 9.67 4.59
C ALA A 300 -12.78 9.86 3.27
N PHE A 301 -13.02 8.76 2.60
CA PHE A 301 -13.93 8.67 1.46
C PHE A 301 -14.90 7.51 1.67
N ALA A 302 -16.00 7.53 0.92
CA ALA A 302 -17.04 6.53 1.08
C ALA A 302 -17.73 6.23 -0.25
N PHE A 303 -18.20 5.00 -0.38
CA PHE A 303 -18.97 4.56 -1.55
C PHE A 303 -19.99 3.48 -1.18
N SER A 304 -20.99 3.31 -2.05
CA SER A 304 -21.92 2.20 -1.93
C SER A 304 -21.26 0.89 -2.38
N VAL A 305 -21.49 -0.18 -1.65
CA VAL A 305 -21.04 -1.54 -1.97
C VAL A 305 -22.15 -2.33 -2.63
N ALA A 306 -23.38 -2.15 -2.12
CA ALA A 306 -24.62 -2.74 -2.59
C ALA A 306 -25.79 -1.89 -2.06
N PRO A 307 -27.04 -2.10 -2.49
CA PRO A 307 -28.20 -1.47 -1.89
C PRO A 307 -28.24 -1.67 -0.37
N GLY A 308 -28.28 -0.57 0.38
CA GLY A 308 -28.28 -0.58 1.85
C GLY A 308 -26.94 -0.96 2.50
N ARG A 309 -25.86 -1.09 1.74
CA ARG A 309 -24.51 -1.41 2.20
C ARG A 309 -23.49 -0.39 1.68
N ARG A 310 -22.76 0.25 2.57
CA ARG A 310 -21.76 1.28 2.25
C ARG A 310 -20.46 1.01 2.98
N LEU A 311 -19.34 1.33 2.34
CA LEU A 311 -18.01 1.28 2.96
C LEU A 311 -17.44 2.70 3.06
N LYS A 312 -16.92 3.02 4.25
CA LYS A 312 -16.11 4.20 4.50
C LYS A 312 -14.68 3.76 4.81
N VAL A 313 -13.71 4.39 4.17
CA VAL A 313 -12.29 4.17 4.43
C VAL A 313 -11.72 5.45 5.04
N ALA A 314 -11.28 5.36 6.29
CA ALA A 314 -10.54 6.43 6.95
C ALA A 314 -9.05 6.25 6.69
N MET A 315 -8.38 7.32 6.33
CA MET A 315 -6.95 7.34 6.00
C MET A 315 -6.20 8.10 7.08
N VAL A 316 -5.27 7.44 7.76
CA VAL A 316 -4.39 8.02 8.78
C VAL A 316 -2.97 8.05 8.25
N ASP A 317 -2.42 9.24 8.13
CA ASP A 317 -1.02 9.44 7.75
C ASP A 317 -0.11 9.00 8.90
N SER A 318 0.60 7.91 8.70
CA SER A 318 1.59 7.34 9.63
C SER A 318 3.02 7.41 9.09
N ALA A 319 3.32 8.36 8.20
CA ALA A 319 4.65 8.56 7.64
C ALA A 319 5.70 8.84 8.72
N TYR A 320 5.31 9.52 9.78
CA TYR A 320 6.15 9.81 10.94
C TYR A 320 5.83 8.89 12.12
N GLY A 321 6.75 8.85 13.07
CA GLY A 321 6.70 7.93 14.19
C GLY A 321 7.73 6.81 14.05
N THR A 322 7.91 6.02 15.09
CA THR A 322 8.86 4.90 15.12
C THR A 322 8.17 3.58 15.40
N ASP A 323 8.87 2.51 15.08
CA ASP A 323 8.35 1.16 15.17
C ASP A 323 8.87 0.42 16.40
N ASP A 324 10.00 0.87 16.93
CA ASP A 324 10.77 0.20 17.99
C ASP A 324 10.54 0.79 19.39
N LYS A 325 9.99 1.98 19.49
CA LYS A 325 9.76 2.69 20.76
C LYS A 325 8.57 3.65 20.68
N VAL A 326 8.06 4.04 21.83
CA VAL A 326 7.06 5.11 21.96
C VAL A 326 7.77 6.46 21.97
N THR A 327 7.32 7.40 21.15
CA THR A 327 7.96 8.70 21.00
C THR A 327 6.96 9.86 21.22
N ASN A 328 7.47 11.08 21.10
CA ASN A 328 6.66 12.30 21.14
C ASN A 328 5.72 12.48 19.91
N TRP A 329 5.73 11.56 18.95
CA TRP A 329 4.76 11.52 17.86
C TRP A 329 3.38 10.99 18.27
N VAL A 330 3.29 10.25 19.39
CA VAL A 330 2.03 9.65 19.87
C VAL A 330 0.89 10.67 20.01
N PRO A 331 1.05 11.86 20.60
CA PRO A 331 -0.03 12.84 20.68
C PRO A 331 -0.57 13.28 19.33
N THR A 332 0.32 13.51 18.36
CA THR A 332 -0.05 13.91 16.98
C THR A 332 -0.79 12.77 16.28
N GLN A 333 -0.27 11.55 16.37
CA GLN A 333 -0.91 10.38 15.80
C GLN A 333 -2.25 10.08 16.49
N ASN A 334 -2.35 10.23 17.82
CA ASN A 334 -3.61 10.05 18.55
C ASN A 334 -4.68 11.04 18.09
N LYS A 335 -4.33 12.30 17.81
CA LYS A 335 -5.25 13.27 17.21
C LYS A 335 -5.77 12.77 15.85
N ALA A 336 -4.89 12.23 14.99
CA ALA A 336 -5.28 11.68 13.69
C ALA A 336 -6.23 10.48 13.83
N TYR A 337 -5.96 9.55 14.76
CA TYR A 337 -6.85 8.41 15.04
C TYR A 337 -8.20 8.86 15.63
N LYS A 338 -8.23 9.89 16.49
CA LYS A 338 -9.50 10.48 16.99
C LYS A 338 -10.31 11.08 15.85
N GLN A 339 -9.69 11.78 14.93
CA GLN A 339 -10.35 12.30 13.72
C GLN A 339 -10.90 11.15 12.86
N ALA A 340 -10.12 10.09 12.65
CA ALA A 340 -10.55 8.91 11.92
C ALA A 340 -11.75 8.23 12.59
N ALA A 341 -11.72 8.06 13.90
CA ALA A 341 -12.84 7.50 14.66
C ALA A 341 -14.11 8.37 14.58
N ALA A 342 -13.96 9.70 14.61
CA ALA A 342 -15.07 10.64 14.50
C ALA A 342 -15.76 10.57 13.13
N VAL A 343 -15.00 10.44 12.04
CA VAL A 343 -15.59 10.32 10.69
C VAL A 343 -16.12 8.93 10.38
N THR A 344 -15.83 7.93 11.22
CA THR A 344 -16.25 6.52 11.03
C THR A 344 -17.19 6.02 12.13
N THR A 345 -17.98 6.90 12.72
CA THR A 345 -18.99 6.51 13.72
C THR A 345 -19.90 5.40 13.17
N LYS A 346 -20.24 4.43 14.04
CA LYS A 346 -21.11 3.31 13.67
C LYS A 346 -22.49 3.79 13.23
N GLN A 347 -22.89 3.38 12.03
CA GLN A 347 -24.20 3.66 11.45
C GLN A 347 -24.75 2.39 10.79
N ALA A 348 -26.05 2.19 10.84
CA ALA A 348 -26.69 1.05 10.19
C ALA A 348 -26.39 1.05 8.67
N GLY A 349 -25.98 -0.10 8.14
CA GLY A 349 -25.62 -0.24 6.72
C GLY A 349 -24.25 0.32 6.34
N TRP A 350 -23.45 0.82 7.30
CA TRP A 350 -22.09 1.27 7.07
C TRP A 350 -21.06 0.28 7.60
N GLU A 351 -20.08 0.03 6.77
CA GLU A 351 -18.82 -0.63 7.11
C GLU A 351 -17.72 0.42 7.19
N SER A 352 -16.70 0.18 7.99
CA SER A 352 -15.56 1.09 8.10
C SER A 352 -14.24 0.32 8.09
N TRP A 353 -13.34 0.73 7.20
CA TRP A 353 -11.95 0.28 7.19
C TRP A 353 -11.05 1.43 7.60
N LEU A 354 -9.98 1.11 8.30
CA LEU A 354 -8.91 2.03 8.61
C LEU A 354 -7.75 1.74 7.66
N MET A 355 -7.25 2.75 6.96
CA MET A 355 -6.05 2.63 6.14
C MET A 355 -4.93 3.45 6.76
N THR A 356 -3.80 2.80 7.04
CA THR A 356 -2.57 3.42 7.57
C THR A 356 -1.37 2.73 6.90
N HIS A 357 -0.25 3.44 6.70
CA HIS A 357 0.93 2.81 6.13
C HIS A 357 1.59 1.85 7.13
N ARG A 358 2.01 2.36 8.29
CA ARG A 358 2.59 1.52 9.34
C ARG A 358 1.51 0.63 9.97
N PRO A 359 1.73 -0.69 10.05
CA PRO A 359 0.75 -1.58 10.66
C PRO A 359 0.63 -1.29 12.15
N ILE A 360 -0.62 -1.30 12.65
CA ILE A 360 -0.86 -1.26 14.09
C ILE A 360 -0.49 -2.62 14.68
N PHE A 361 -0.82 -3.69 13.96
CA PHE A 361 -0.49 -5.07 14.29
C PHE A 361 0.20 -5.71 13.10
N GLY A 362 1.43 -6.14 13.28
CA GLY A 362 2.21 -6.79 12.24
C GLY A 362 3.39 -7.56 12.84
N ARG A 363 4.10 -8.30 12.00
CA ARG A 363 5.31 -8.99 12.38
C ARG A 363 6.34 -8.93 11.25
N GLN A 364 7.53 -8.44 11.56
CA GLN A 364 8.67 -8.44 10.65
C GLN A 364 9.73 -9.41 11.16
N ALA A 365 10.47 -10.09 10.26
CA ALA A 365 11.71 -10.75 10.61
C ALA A 365 12.77 -9.69 10.92
N GLY A 366 13.53 -9.89 11.98
CA GLY A 366 14.69 -9.04 12.26
C GLY A 366 15.65 -9.03 11.06
N ASN A 367 16.28 -7.89 10.81
CA ASN A 367 17.25 -7.70 9.74
C ASN A 367 18.37 -8.76 9.87
N GLY A 368 18.28 -9.81 9.10
CA GLY A 368 19.30 -10.74 8.62
C GLY A 368 20.34 -11.38 9.54
N PHE A 369 20.54 -10.92 10.79
CA PHE A 369 21.68 -11.32 11.62
C PHE A 369 21.37 -11.79 13.05
N ALA A 370 20.11 -11.81 13.48
CA ALA A 370 19.76 -12.38 14.76
C ALA A 370 18.40 -13.08 14.71
N PRO A 371 18.26 -14.26 15.36
CA PRO A 371 16.98 -14.97 15.47
C PRO A 371 15.98 -14.28 16.42
N ASN A 372 16.22 -13.04 16.79
CA ASN A 372 15.40 -12.28 17.72
C ASN A 372 14.24 -11.63 16.97
N PHE A 373 13.14 -12.36 16.91
CA PHE A 373 11.87 -11.90 16.37
C PHE A 373 11.25 -10.91 17.33
N THR A 374 11.22 -9.65 16.91
CA THR A 374 10.37 -8.66 17.55
C THR A 374 8.96 -8.77 16.94
N PRO A 375 7.92 -9.04 17.74
CA PRO A 375 6.57 -8.78 17.28
C PRO A 375 6.48 -7.30 16.94
N TRP A 376 6.21 -7.00 15.66
CA TRP A 376 6.07 -5.65 15.21
C TRP A 376 4.68 -5.15 15.56
N VAL A 377 4.69 -4.31 16.51
CA VAL A 377 3.66 -3.31 16.67
C VAL A 377 4.42 -2.03 16.42
N SER A 378 4.02 -1.22 15.43
CA SER A 378 4.57 0.13 15.38
C SER A 378 4.19 0.79 16.70
N ASN A 379 5.18 0.99 17.57
CA ASN A 379 4.91 1.36 18.96
C ASN A 379 4.16 2.68 19.05
N ASP A 380 4.51 3.66 18.21
CA ASP A 380 3.79 4.93 18.14
C ASP A 380 2.35 4.74 17.65
N GLN A 381 2.11 3.91 16.64
CA GLN A 381 0.78 3.69 16.09
C GLN A 381 -0.12 2.92 17.05
N ALA A 382 0.43 1.90 17.72
CA ALA A 382 -0.30 1.12 18.71
C ALA A 382 -0.67 1.95 19.95
N ALA A 383 0.24 2.77 20.43
CA ALA A 383 -0.04 3.69 21.53
C ALA A 383 -1.10 4.75 21.15
N ALA A 384 -0.94 5.35 19.97
CA ALA A 384 -1.81 6.41 19.47
C ALA A 384 -3.23 5.95 19.15
N SER A 385 -3.41 4.73 18.62
CA SER A 385 -4.70 4.17 18.20
C SER A 385 -5.49 3.51 19.33
N ARG A 386 -4.93 3.43 20.53
CA ARG A 386 -5.53 2.72 21.65
C ARG A 386 -6.96 3.18 21.94
N ASN A 387 -7.86 2.23 22.13
CA ASN A 387 -9.30 2.44 22.36
C ASN A 387 -10.05 3.14 21.20
N LEU A 388 -9.42 3.38 20.07
CA LEU A 388 -9.99 4.09 18.92
C LEU A 388 -10.33 3.16 17.74
N LEU A 389 -10.03 1.84 17.87
CA LEU A 389 -10.19 0.90 16.77
C LEU A 389 -11.57 0.22 16.69
N GLY A 390 -12.42 0.37 17.70
CA GLY A 390 -13.69 -0.36 17.82
C GLY A 390 -14.75 -0.09 16.75
N ASN A 391 -14.56 0.94 15.92
CA ASN A 391 -15.47 1.27 14.81
C ASN A 391 -15.13 0.53 13.51
N TYR A 392 -13.95 -0.08 13.41
CA TYR A 392 -13.45 -0.66 12.16
C TYR A 392 -13.69 -2.16 12.08
N GLN A 393 -14.01 -2.65 10.88
CA GLN A 393 -14.06 -4.08 10.58
C GLN A 393 -12.68 -4.61 10.16
N MET A 394 -11.80 -3.75 9.65
CA MET A 394 -10.46 -4.13 9.22
C MET A 394 -9.52 -2.93 9.26
N ILE A 395 -8.26 -3.22 9.55
CA ILE A 395 -7.14 -2.30 9.33
C ILE A 395 -6.41 -2.78 8.08
N LEU A 396 -6.20 -1.88 7.13
CA LEU A 396 -5.39 -2.11 5.94
C LEU A 396 -4.09 -1.34 6.09
N SER A 397 -2.97 -2.03 6.00
CA SER A 397 -1.65 -1.43 6.13
C SER A 397 -0.62 -2.04 5.18
N SER A 398 0.61 -1.54 5.23
CA SER A 398 1.75 -1.98 4.42
C SER A 398 3.05 -1.92 5.23
N HIS A 399 4.15 -1.35 4.71
CA HIS A 399 5.39 -1.08 5.43
C HIS A 399 6.27 -2.31 5.72
N ILE A 400 5.69 -3.45 6.06
CA ILE A 400 6.39 -4.73 6.13
C ILE A 400 6.28 -5.37 4.75
N HIS A 401 7.41 -5.67 4.10
CA HIS A 401 7.44 -6.05 2.70
C HIS A 401 7.07 -7.53 2.48
N LEU A 402 5.87 -7.86 2.88
CA LEU A 402 5.24 -9.16 2.74
C LEU A 402 3.71 -9.00 2.76
N MET A 403 2.99 -10.09 2.61
CA MET A 403 1.56 -10.11 2.84
C MET A 403 1.27 -10.85 4.14
N GLN A 404 0.47 -10.22 5.03
CA GLN A 404 0.20 -10.80 6.34
C GLN A 404 -1.21 -10.43 6.80
N ALA A 405 -1.88 -11.36 7.46
CA ALA A 405 -3.12 -11.13 8.19
C ALA A 405 -2.89 -11.44 9.67
N VAL A 406 -3.13 -10.44 10.52
CA VAL A 406 -2.96 -10.55 11.97
C VAL A 406 -4.31 -10.38 12.65
N GLN A 407 -4.71 -11.36 13.46
CA GLN A 407 -5.91 -11.31 14.29
C GLN A 407 -5.53 -11.21 15.75
N ILE A 408 -6.07 -10.20 16.43
CA ILE A 408 -5.95 -10.03 17.88
C ILE A 408 -7.35 -10.08 18.47
N LYS A 409 -7.53 -10.85 19.55
CA LYS A 409 -8.85 -10.98 20.21
C LYS A 409 -9.40 -9.61 20.62
N GLY A 410 -10.62 -9.30 20.20
CA GLY A 410 -11.31 -8.05 20.53
C GLY A 410 -10.86 -6.83 19.71
N GLN A 411 -9.93 -6.99 18.76
CA GLN A 411 -9.49 -5.93 17.85
C GLN A 411 -9.91 -6.23 16.41
N PRO A 412 -10.05 -5.23 15.53
CA PRO A 412 -10.18 -5.47 14.10
C PRO A 412 -8.92 -6.15 13.57
N PRO A 413 -9.05 -7.10 12.63
CA PRO A 413 -7.90 -7.71 11.98
C PRO A 413 -7.08 -6.68 11.21
N ASN A 414 -5.75 -6.86 11.18
CA ASN A 414 -4.85 -6.07 10.34
C ASN A 414 -4.41 -6.90 9.13
N LEU A 415 -4.74 -6.43 7.93
CA LEU A 415 -4.24 -6.95 6.68
C LEU A 415 -3.07 -6.06 6.22
N VAL A 416 -1.87 -6.61 6.21
CA VAL A 416 -0.65 -5.98 5.69
C VAL A 416 -0.48 -6.39 4.24
N VAL A 417 -0.28 -5.42 3.33
CA VAL A 417 -0.10 -5.63 1.89
C VAL A 417 1.13 -4.83 1.44
N GLY A 418 2.30 -5.24 1.90
CA GLY A 418 3.58 -4.55 1.65
C GLY A 418 4.43 -5.22 0.58
N ASN A 419 3.84 -5.95 -0.34
CA ASN A 419 4.54 -6.82 -1.29
C ASN A 419 4.42 -6.37 -2.77
N GLY A 420 4.09 -5.09 -3.01
CA GLY A 420 3.76 -4.56 -4.34
C GLY A 420 4.95 -4.34 -5.27
N GLY A 421 6.20 -4.39 -4.78
CA GLY A 421 7.34 -4.17 -5.67
C GLY A 421 8.70 -4.08 -5.00
N THR A 422 8.81 -3.43 -3.85
CA THR A 422 10.09 -3.30 -3.16
C THR A 422 10.63 -4.65 -2.67
N MET A 423 11.93 -4.71 -2.39
CA MET A 423 12.60 -5.91 -1.89
C MET A 423 11.84 -6.51 -0.72
N LEU A 424 11.46 -7.79 -0.83
CA LEU A 424 10.69 -8.49 0.18
C LEU A 424 11.49 -8.70 1.47
N ASP A 425 10.79 -8.66 2.59
CA ASP A 425 11.35 -9.07 3.89
C ASP A 425 11.48 -10.59 3.97
N ALA A 426 12.37 -11.08 4.85
CA ALA A 426 12.62 -12.49 5.02
C ALA A 426 11.38 -13.23 5.57
N ASN A 427 11.29 -14.52 5.27
CA ASN A 427 10.18 -15.37 5.75
C ASN A 427 10.28 -15.60 7.26
N THR A 428 9.15 -15.42 7.95
CA THR A 428 8.99 -15.66 9.38
C THR A 428 8.07 -16.84 9.65
N THR A 429 8.53 -18.06 9.38
CA THR A 429 7.82 -19.30 9.70
C THR A 429 8.00 -19.70 11.17
N TYR A 430 7.72 -18.82 12.10
CA TYR A 430 7.86 -19.11 13.54
C TYR A 430 6.50 -19.12 14.25
N PRO A 431 6.42 -19.82 15.42
CA PRO A 431 5.17 -19.93 16.15
C PRO A 431 4.58 -18.56 16.49
N ILE A 432 3.27 -18.52 16.65
CA ILE A 432 2.48 -17.31 16.94
C ILE A 432 3.12 -16.54 18.10
N PRO A 433 3.64 -15.33 17.87
CA PRO A 433 4.29 -14.58 18.95
C PRO A 433 3.26 -14.13 19.97
N ASN A 434 3.70 -14.13 21.21
CA ASN A 434 3.08 -13.28 22.19
C ASN A 434 3.37 -11.83 21.80
N PHE A 435 2.36 -11.03 21.44
CA PHE A 435 2.48 -9.59 21.48
C PHE A 435 2.58 -9.23 22.97
N GLY A 436 3.73 -9.54 23.55
CA GLY A 436 4.04 -9.22 24.94
C GLY A 436 4.10 -7.70 25.13
N PRO A 437 4.26 -7.23 26.36
CA PRO A 437 4.40 -5.80 26.62
C PRO A 437 5.48 -5.22 25.71
N LEU A 438 5.19 -4.07 25.10
CA LEU A 438 6.01 -3.32 24.15
C LEU A 438 7.49 -3.14 24.53
N ALA A 439 7.86 -3.50 25.75
CA ALA A 439 9.14 -3.19 26.35
C ALA A 439 10.11 -4.37 26.51
N LYS A 440 9.72 -5.63 26.30
CA LYS A 440 10.65 -6.74 26.62
C LYS A 440 11.86 -6.86 25.70
N ASN A 441 11.82 -6.25 24.51
CA ASN A 441 12.91 -6.40 23.53
C ASN A 441 13.78 -5.14 23.34
N THR A 442 13.41 -4.00 23.94
CA THR A 442 14.16 -2.74 23.74
C THR A 442 14.97 -2.31 24.96
N GLY A 443 14.91 -3.04 26.07
CA GLY A 443 15.54 -2.62 27.33
C GLY A 443 14.91 -1.36 27.96
N GLN A 444 13.83 -0.83 27.35
CA GLN A 444 13.10 0.32 27.88
C GLN A 444 12.04 -0.13 28.90
N PRO A 445 11.79 0.65 29.96
CA PRO A 445 10.72 0.38 30.91
C PRO A 445 9.37 0.32 30.17
N ILE A 446 8.51 -0.64 30.55
CA ILE A 446 7.11 -0.68 30.09
C ILE A 446 6.47 0.62 30.58
N ASP A 447 6.01 1.46 29.63
CA ASP A 447 5.22 2.63 30.02
C ASP A 447 3.87 2.13 30.57
N PRO A 448 3.59 2.33 31.87
CA PRO A 448 2.34 1.88 32.50
C PRO A 448 1.12 2.53 31.87
N GLN A 449 1.28 3.65 31.16
CA GLN A 449 0.23 4.31 30.40
C GLN A 449 -0.24 3.46 29.18
N TYR A 450 0.61 2.54 28.70
CA TYR A 450 0.34 1.70 27.54
C TYR A 450 0.44 0.21 27.89
N PRO A 451 -0.54 -0.38 28.63
CA PRO A 451 -0.52 -1.81 28.93
C PRO A 451 -0.52 -2.66 27.65
N PRO A 452 0.01 -3.88 27.70
CA PRO A 452 0.23 -4.74 26.55
C PRO A 452 -1.08 -5.06 25.81
N TYR A 453 -0.98 -5.17 24.46
CA TYR A 453 -2.06 -5.74 23.67
C TYR A 453 -2.19 -7.25 23.95
N PRO A 454 -3.42 -7.80 23.83
CA PRO A 454 -3.61 -9.25 23.92
C PRO A 454 -2.77 -9.99 22.88
N LYS A 455 -2.53 -11.27 23.12
CA LYS A 455 -1.85 -12.15 22.17
C LYS A 455 -2.60 -12.20 20.85
N ALA A 456 -1.86 -12.32 19.73
CA ALA A 456 -2.47 -12.67 18.46
C ALA A 456 -3.17 -14.03 18.59
N SER A 457 -4.38 -14.12 18.08
CA SER A 457 -5.11 -15.38 17.99
C SER A 457 -4.75 -16.16 16.73
N SER A 458 -4.36 -15.46 15.66
CA SER A 458 -3.82 -16.06 14.43
C SER A 458 -2.93 -15.07 13.67
N ILE A 459 -1.95 -15.61 12.94
CA ILE A 459 -1.14 -14.89 11.97
C ILE A 459 -1.00 -15.78 10.73
N TRP A 460 -1.37 -15.25 9.59
CA TRP A 460 -1.06 -15.83 8.28
C TRP A 460 -0.04 -14.93 7.58
N THR A 461 0.99 -15.50 6.97
CA THR A 461 2.05 -14.74 6.30
C THR A 461 2.45 -15.40 4.99
N LYS A 462 2.66 -14.58 3.96
CA LYS A 462 3.23 -14.99 2.69
C LYS A 462 4.26 -14.00 2.21
N VAL A 463 5.45 -14.48 1.89
CA VAL A 463 6.54 -13.71 1.28
C VAL A 463 6.55 -14.01 -0.21
N ALA A 464 5.87 -13.17 -0.96
CA ALA A 464 5.80 -13.23 -2.42
C ALA A 464 5.36 -11.86 -2.95
N PHE A 465 5.91 -11.41 -4.05
CA PHE A 465 5.41 -10.22 -4.74
C PHE A 465 3.97 -10.40 -5.20
N GLY A 466 3.17 -9.33 -5.10
CA GLY A 466 1.79 -9.40 -5.54
C GLY A 466 0.91 -8.23 -5.12
N PHE A 467 -0.40 -8.47 -5.19
CA PHE A 467 -1.46 -7.54 -4.86
C PHE A 467 -2.67 -8.28 -4.32
N GLY A 468 -3.58 -7.56 -3.68
CA GLY A 468 -4.85 -8.09 -3.19
C GLY A 468 -6.03 -7.65 -4.06
N ILE A 469 -7.04 -8.51 -4.18
CA ILE A 469 -8.37 -8.15 -4.69
C ILE A 469 -9.38 -8.48 -3.59
N ALA A 470 -10.05 -7.45 -3.07
CA ALA A 470 -11.19 -7.61 -2.18
C ALA A 470 -12.48 -7.62 -2.99
N THR A 471 -13.30 -8.64 -2.80
CA THR A 471 -14.62 -8.79 -3.41
C THR A 471 -15.68 -8.87 -2.32
N ALA A 472 -16.69 -8.01 -2.40
CA ALA A 472 -17.79 -8.03 -1.46
C ALA A 472 -18.53 -9.36 -1.50
N ALA A 473 -18.68 -10.01 -0.35
CA ALA A 473 -19.49 -11.21 -0.24
C ALA A 473 -20.98 -10.87 -0.18
N ALA A 474 -21.84 -11.86 -0.47
CA ALA A 474 -23.30 -11.69 -0.42
C ALA A 474 -23.81 -11.40 1.00
N SER A 475 -23.14 -11.96 2.01
CA SER A 475 -23.44 -11.67 3.43
C SER A 475 -22.99 -10.25 3.78
N LYS A 476 -23.81 -9.56 4.59
CA LYS A 476 -23.50 -8.20 5.07
C LYS A 476 -22.15 -8.19 5.81
N ASN A 477 -21.41 -7.11 5.63
CA ASN A 477 -20.11 -6.85 6.29
C ASN A 477 -19.05 -7.93 6.06
N SER A 478 -19.13 -8.67 4.94
CA SER A 478 -18.17 -9.73 4.63
C SER A 478 -17.49 -9.46 3.29
N TRP A 479 -16.20 -9.81 3.22
CA TRP A 479 -15.35 -9.63 2.06
C TRP A 479 -14.46 -10.85 1.84
N ASN A 480 -14.30 -11.22 0.58
CA ASN A 480 -13.33 -12.22 0.17
C ASN A 480 -12.11 -11.54 -0.44
N PHE A 481 -10.93 -11.95 -0.04
CA PHE A 481 -9.67 -11.45 -0.58
C PHE A 481 -8.99 -12.56 -1.36
N SER A 482 -8.51 -12.22 -2.55
CA SER A 482 -7.63 -13.07 -3.36
C SER A 482 -6.28 -12.38 -3.47
N MET A 483 -5.23 -13.06 -3.04
CA MET A 483 -3.84 -12.58 -3.10
C MET A 483 -3.18 -13.17 -4.32
N GLN A 484 -2.72 -12.31 -5.23
CA GLN A 484 -2.26 -12.72 -6.56
C GLN A 484 -0.84 -12.23 -6.83
N GLY A 485 -0.03 -13.10 -7.43
CA GLY A 485 1.33 -12.77 -7.85
C GLY A 485 1.40 -12.06 -9.21
N PRO A 486 2.61 -11.59 -9.60
CA PRO A 486 2.85 -10.95 -10.90
C PRO A 486 2.47 -11.85 -12.09
N GLY A 487 2.60 -13.17 -11.93
CA GLY A 487 2.18 -14.17 -12.92
C GLY A 487 0.67 -14.40 -13.00
N GLY A 488 -0.13 -13.82 -12.08
CA GLY A 488 -1.57 -14.02 -11.99
C GLY A 488 -1.98 -15.27 -11.16
N ASN A 489 -1.03 -16.00 -10.60
CA ASN A 489 -1.30 -17.12 -9.69
C ASN A 489 -1.84 -16.59 -8.35
N VAL A 490 -2.87 -17.26 -7.83
CA VAL A 490 -3.38 -17.02 -6.48
C VAL A 490 -2.49 -17.77 -5.49
N PHE A 491 -1.91 -17.07 -4.53
CA PHE A 491 -1.05 -17.65 -3.50
C PHE A 491 -1.65 -17.60 -2.08
N GLY A 492 -2.82 -17.01 -1.94
CA GLY A 492 -3.57 -16.94 -0.69
C GLY A 492 -4.98 -16.40 -0.89
N THR A 493 -5.88 -16.82 -0.02
CA THR A 493 -7.25 -16.31 0.05
C THR A 493 -7.61 -16.03 1.49
N CYS A 494 -8.35 -14.94 1.74
CA CYS A 494 -8.86 -14.62 3.05
C CYS A 494 -10.35 -14.30 2.98
N ALA A 495 -11.05 -14.55 4.08
CA ALA A 495 -12.43 -14.13 4.27
C ALA A 495 -12.55 -13.26 5.51
N LEU A 496 -12.95 -12.00 5.32
CA LEU A 496 -13.36 -11.12 6.41
C LEU A 496 -14.83 -11.37 6.68
N VAL A 497 -15.13 -11.82 7.88
CA VAL A 497 -16.50 -11.99 8.37
C VAL A 497 -16.71 -11.12 9.61
N ASN A 498 -17.88 -10.51 9.69
CA ASN A 498 -18.26 -9.72 10.85
C ASN A 498 -19.54 -10.29 11.47
N PRO A 499 -19.41 -11.38 12.26
CA PRO A 499 -20.58 -12.00 12.92
C PRO A 499 -21.25 -10.99 13.85
N THR A 500 -22.58 -11.06 13.93
CA THR A 500 -23.37 -10.18 14.79
C THR A 500 -22.93 -10.36 16.24
N GLY A 501 -22.59 -9.26 16.93
CA GLY A 501 -22.22 -9.26 18.35
C GLY A 501 -20.80 -9.69 18.69
N THR A 502 -19.95 -9.99 17.70
CA THR A 502 -18.54 -10.36 17.90
C THR A 502 -17.59 -9.41 17.17
N ALA A 503 -16.31 -9.43 17.52
CA ALA A 503 -15.29 -8.72 16.75
C ALA A 503 -15.17 -9.32 15.35
N PRO A 504 -14.82 -8.51 14.31
CA PRO A 504 -14.54 -9.00 12.98
C PRO A 504 -13.41 -10.03 12.98
N ASN A 505 -13.49 -11.00 12.07
CA ASN A 505 -12.49 -12.04 11.93
C ASN A 505 -12.02 -12.13 10.47
N LEU A 506 -10.71 -12.23 10.27
CA LEU A 506 -10.07 -12.43 8.96
C LEU A 506 -9.37 -13.79 8.96
N GLY A 507 -10.00 -14.78 8.36
CA GLY A 507 -9.43 -16.13 8.18
C GLY A 507 -8.72 -16.23 6.84
N CYS A 508 -7.44 -16.63 6.81
CA CYS A 508 -6.63 -16.79 5.60
C CYS A 508 -6.14 -18.23 5.44
N LYS A 509 -5.96 -18.67 4.18
CA LYS A 509 -5.41 -19.96 3.77
C LYS A 509 -4.60 -19.86 2.49
#